data_5bfa57dff1be6a4ff7deedc4b99365e1
#
_entry.id   5bfa57dff1be6a4ff7deedc4b99365e1
#
_cell.length_a   1.000
_cell.length_b   1.000
_cell.length_c   1.000
_cell.angle_alpha   90.00
_cell.angle_beta   90.00
_cell.angle_gamma   90.00
#
_symmetry.space_group_name_H-M   'P 1'
#
loop_
_entity.id
_entity.type
_entity.pdbx_description
1 polymer ?
#
loop_
_entity_poly.entity_id
_entity_poly.type
_entity_poly.pdbx_seq_one_letter_code
_entity_poly.pdbx_strand_id
1 'polypeptide(L)'
;MPSQNGPIVVVITGASSGIGRATAHAFARRGASVVLAARRLPMLEEAARECEALGGKALAVQADVTREDQVEELGRRAVERFGRIDVWFNNAGIAVFGRIESVPSDVWRRVVETNVFGYYHGAKVAMRQFRAQGHGTLVQNASIVGRTAKPDGSAYATSKFAIRGFSEALRQEVLDQPDIQVCTVLPSVIDTPFFQHAANFSGRSVRAAPPVYTAEEVAETVVDLVERPRAEAIVGGFGKISAAQELLAPNFTTWFSGRALHRGFLSETPSKDTTGALFETWPDGMGVSGGWREDPESGGAPLAALTSAAALPIAMATLPSRMADIGLTATVRLLEAVAPAAKPGPESK
;
A
#
# COMPACT_ATOMS: atom_id res chain seq x y z
N MET A 1 -19.56 4.86 -10.89
CA MET A 1 -20.57 5.02 -11.96
C MET A 1 -21.48 3.81 -11.94
N PRO A 2 -22.81 3.93 -11.93
CA PRO A 2 -23.66 2.79 -12.19
C PRO A 2 -23.46 2.41 -13.67
N SER A 3 -22.82 1.27 -13.90
CA SER A 3 -22.83 0.67 -15.24
C SER A 3 -24.28 0.39 -15.64
N GLN A 4 -24.59 0.36 -16.93
CA GLN A 4 -25.91 -0.02 -17.43
C GLN A 4 -26.38 -1.41 -16.94
N ASN A 5 -25.49 -2.16 -16.25
CA ASN A 5 -25.67 -3.53 -15.76
C ASN A 5 -25.72 -3.68 -14.22
N GLY A 6 -26.02 -2.62 -13.45
CA GLY A 6 -26.14 -2.69 -11.99
C GLY A 6 -24.83 -2.33 -11.22
N PRO A 7 -24.82 -2.51 -9.87
CA PRO A 7 -23.67 -2.18 -9.02
C PRO A 7 -22.43 -2.96 -9.41
N ILE A 8 -21.25 -2.30 -9.37
CA ILE A 8 -19.98 -2.98 -9.60
C ILE A 8 -19.68 -3.97 -8.46
N VAL A 9 -19.00 -5.06 -8.78
CA VAL A 9 -18.58 -6.10 -7.83
C VAL A 9 -17.07 -6.02 -7.60
N VAL A 10 -16.69 -5.83 -6.34
CA VAL A 10 -15.32 -5.59 -5.91
C VAL A 10 -14.86 -6.67 -4.94
N VAL A 11 -13.83 -7.43 -5.29
CA VAL A 11 -13.17 -8.39 -4.39
C VAL A 11 -11.96 -7.70 -3.74
N ILE A 12 -11.84 -7.78 -2.41
CA ILE A 12 -10.78 -7.12 -1.64
C ILE A 12 -10.12 -8.15 -0.71
N THR A 13 -8.84 -8.42 -0.89
CA THR A 13 -8.06 -9.25 0.03
C THR A 13 -7.46 -8.39 1.17
N GLY A 14 -7.34 -8.97 2.37
CA GLY A 14 -6.88 -8.22 3.55
C GLY A 14 -7.89 -7.16 4.01
N ALA A 15 -9.19 -7.43 3.85
CA ALA A 15 -10.26 -6.47 4.09
C ALA A 15 -10.68 -6.32 5.56
N SER A 16 -10.07 -7.07 6.49
CA SER A 16 -10.44 -7.04 7.92
C SER A 16 -9.96 -5.79 8.67
N SER A 17 -9.01 -5.02 8.12
CA SER A 17 -8.44 -3.82 8.75
C SER A 17 -7.74 -2.90 7.75
N GLY A 18 -7.32 -1.73 8.20
CA GLY A 18 -6.47 -0.80 7.47
C GLY A 18 -6.99 -0.42 6.09
N ILE A 19 -6.10 -0.39 5.09
CA ILE A 19 -6.40 0.01 3.72
C ILE A 19 -7.54 -0.84 3.11
N GLY A 20 -7.55 -2.16 3.33
CA GLY A 20 -8.57 -3.03 2.77
C GLY A 20 -9.97 -2.71 3.30
N ARG A 21 -10.12 -2.48 4.61
CA ARG A 21 -11.40 -2.10 5.24
C ARG A 21 -11.84 -0.70 4.78
N ALA A 22 -10.91 0.27 4.73
CA ALA A 22 -11.21 1.61 4.20
C ALA A 22 -11.66 1.57 2.73
N THR A 23 -11.00 0.75 1.89
CA THR A 23 -11.38 0.57 0.49
C THR A 23 -12.76 -0.05 0.35
N ALA A 24 -13.08 -1.05 1.18
CA ALA A 24 -14.43 -1.64 1.21
C ALA A 24 -15.50 -0.57 1.53
N HIS A 25 -15.26 0.27 2.54
CA HIS A 25 -16.16 1.39 2.87
C HIS A 25 -16.31 2.38 1.72
N ALA A 26 -15.22 2.73 1.04
CA ALA A 26 -15.24 3.68 -0.07
C ALA A 26 -16.11 3.19 -1.24
N PHE A 27 -16.00 1.91 -1.59
CA PHE A 27 -16.84 1.29 -2.61
C PHE A 27 -18.30 1.10 -2.14
N ALA A 28 -18.51 0.69 -0.88
CA ALA A 28 -19.85 0.51 -0.31
C ALA A 28 -20.67 1.82 -0.32
N ARG A 29 -20.06 2.97 0.04
CA ARG A 29 -20.69 4.30 -0.06
C ARG A 29 -21.13 4.66 -1.50
N ARG A 30 -20.54 4.01 -2.50
CA ARG A 30 -20.90 4.17 -3.92
C ARG A 30 -21.93 3.13 -4.41
N GLY A 31 -22.50 2.35 -3.47
CA GLY A 31 -23.49 1.32 -3.75
C GLY A 31 -22.92 0.04 -4.37
N ALA A 32 -21.61 -0.18 -4.32
CA ALA A 32 -20.97 -1.39 -4.84
C ALA A 32 -21.35 -2.64 -4.04
N SER A 33 -21.21 -3.81 -4.68
CA SER A 33 -21.19 -5.11 -4.01
C SER A 33 -19.74 -5.47 -3.68
N VAL A 34 -19.41 -5.62 -2.39
CA VAL A 34 -18.04 -5.90 -1.93
C VAL A 34 -17.89 -7.32 -1.41
N VAL A 35 -16.86 -8.02 -1.85
CA VAL A 35 -16.47 -9.34 -1.34
C VAL A 35 -15.19 -9.17 -0.53
N LEU A 36 -15.29 -9.38 0.77
CA LEU A 36 -14.26 -9.12 1.75
C LEU A 36 -13.54 -10.41 2.12
N ALA A 37 -12.23 -10.47 1.92
CA ALA A 37 -11.46 -11.67 2.23
C ALA A 37 -10.32 -11.39 3.22
N ALA A 38 -10.20 -12.21 4.26
CA ALA A 38 -9.08 -12.27 5.20
C ALA A 38 -9.15 -13.57 6.02
N ARG A 39 -8.13 -13.81 6.85
CA ARG A 39 -8.06 -15.00 7.71
C ARG A 39 -9.04 -14.97 8.89
N ARG A 40 -9.46 -13.79 9.36
CA ARG A 40 -10.30 -13.58 10.54
C ARG A 40 -11.74 -13.34 10.14
N LEU A 41 -12.59 -14.38 10.19
CA LEU A 41 -13.98 -14.30 9.78
C LEU A 41 -14.80 -13.29 10.63
N PRO A 42 -14.73 -13.27 11.98
CA PRO A 42 -15.52 -12.32 12.76
C PRO A 42 -15.29 -10.84 12.38
N MET A 43 -14.05 -10.50 12.05
CA MET A 43 -13.69 -9.14 11.62
C MET A 43 -14.20 -8.81 10.21
N LEU A 44 -14.25 -9.80 9.34
CA LEU A 44 -14.86 -9.64 8.01
C LEU A 44 -16.36 -9.45 8.09
N GLU A 45 -17.03 -10.17 8.99
CA GLU A 45 -18.46 -10.02 9.22
C GLU A 45 -18.82 -8.65 9.81
N GLU A 46 -17.96 -8.10 10.69
CA GLU A 46 -18.09 -6.73 11.17
C GLU A 46 -17.93 -5.73 10.01
N ALA A 47 -16.84 -5.83 9.24
CA ALA A 47 -16.61 -4.96 8.08
C ALA A 47 -17.74 -5.08 7.03
N ALA A 48 -18.32 -6.27 6.87
CA ALA A 48 -19.46 -6.48 5.98
C ALA A 48 -20.71 -5.72 6.46
N ARG A 49 -21.04 -5.80 7.75
CA ARG A 49 -22.14 -5.02 8.34
C ARG A 49 -21.94 -3.51 8.17
N GLU A 50 -20.71 -3.04 8.33
CA GLU A 50 -20.38 -1.62 8.08
C GLU A 50 -20.60 -1.23 6.63
N CYS A 51 -20.17 -2.07 5.67
CA CYS A 51 -20.40 -1.84 4.25
C CYS A 51 -21.90 -1.81 3.90
N GLU A 52 -22.70 -2.67 4.51
CA GLU A 52 -24.16 -2.68 4.33
C GLU A 52 -24.79 -1.42 4.92
N ALA A 53 -24.35 -0.98 6.09
CA ALA A 53 -24.80 0.28 6.70
C ALA A 53 -24.43 1.52 5.86
N LEU A 54 -23.38 1.44 5.05
CA LEU A 54 -22.94 2.48 4.11
C LEU A 54 -23.68 2.44 2.75
N GLY A 55 -24.63 1.49 2.56
CA GLY A 55 -25.45 1.40 1.35
C GLY A 55 -24.94 0.41 0.29
N GLY A 56 -23.88 -0.32 0.55
CA GLY A 56 -23.38 -1.40 -0.30
C GLY A 56 -24.08 -2.74 -0.04
N LYS A 57 -23.66 -3.77 -0.79
CA LYS A 57 -23.92 -5.18 -0.47
C LYS A 57 -22.58 -5.81 -0.09
N ALA A 58 -22.57 -6.72 0.88
CA ALA A 58 -21.33 -7.32 1.32
C ALA A 58 -21.39 -8.86 1.37
N LEU A 59 -20.23 -9.50 1.16
CA LEU A 59 -20.00 -10.93 1.37
C LEU A 59 -18.67 -11.12 2.07
N ALA A 60 -18.70 -11.68 3.27
CA ALA A 60 -17.49 -12.08 3.99
C ALA A 60 -17.05 -13.50 3.56
N VAL A 61 -15.79 -13.66 3.19
CA VAL A 61 -15.20 -14.94 2.80
C VAL A 61 -13.88 -15.14 3.54
N GLN A 62 -13.80 -16.12 4.42
CA GLN A 62 -12.56 -16.47 5.07
C GLN A 62 -11.59 -17.07 4.06
N ALA A 63 -10.40 -16.46 3.91
CA ALA A 63 -9.35 -16.96 3.03
C ALA A 63 -7.96 -16.54 3.51
N ASP A 64 -7.01 -17.47 3.43
CA ASP A 64 -5.58 -17.19 3.48
C ASP A 64 -5.05 -17.11 2.03
N VAL A 65 -4.55 -15.95 1.64
CA VAL A 65 -4.07 -15.70 0.26
C VAL A 65 -2.87 -16.57 -0.12
N THR A 66 -2.16 -17.18 0.85
CA THR A 66 -1.09 -18.15 0.58
C THR A 66 -1.61 -19.50 0.10
N ARG A 67 -2.91 -19.75 0.26
CA ARG A 67 -3.60 -20.96 -0.15
C ARG A 67 -4.34 -20.71 -1.45
N GLU A 68 -3.80 -21.23 -2.56
CA GLU A 68 -4.39 -21.04 -3.89
C GLU A 68 -5.84 -21.53 -3.96
N ASP A 69 -6.12 -22.71 -3.38
CA ASP A 69 -7.45 -23.31 -3.29
C ASP A 69 -8.49 -22.36 -2.62
N GLN A 70 -8.08 -21.63 -1.58
CA GLN A 70 -8.96 -20.70 -0.90
C GLN A 70 -9.19 -19.40 -1.70
N VAL A 71 -8.21 -18.97 -2.48
CA VAL A 71 -8.35 -17.80 -3.38
C VAL A 71 -9.22 -18.16 -4.59
N GLU A 72 -9.10 -19.38 -5.12
CA GLU A 72 -10.02 -19.92 -6.15
C GLU A 72 -11.46 -19.96 -5.64
N GLU A 73 -11.67 -20.46 -4.42
CA GLU A 73 -12.98 -20.48 -3.76
C GLU A 73 -13.53 -19.06 -3.53
N LEU A 74 -12.70 -18.09 -3.14
CA LEU A 74 -13.08 -16.68 -3.01
C LEU A 74 -13.65 -16.13 -4.33
N GLY A 75 -12.98 -16.36 -5.45
CA GLY A 75 -13.45 -15.94 -6.77
C GLY A 75 -14.75 -16.63 -7.17
N ARG A 76 -14.85 -17.94 -6.94
CA ARG A 76 -16.08 -18.71 -7.21
C ARG A 76 -17.28 -18.16 -6.42
N ARG A 77 -17.12 -17.92 -5.13
CA ARG A 77 -18.17 -17.36 -4.27
C ARG A 77 -18.58 -15.95 -4.67
N ALA A 78 -17.63 -15.13 -5.13
CA ALA A 78 -17.94 -13.79 -5.65
C ALA A 78 -18.85 -13.87 -6.87
N VAL A 79 -18.51 -14.73 -7.85
CA VAL A 79 -19.30 -14.93 -9.07
C VAL A 79 -20.64 -15.59 -8.76
N GLU A 80 -20.68 -16.60 -7.90
CA GLU A 80 -21.93 -17.25 -7.49
C GLU A 80 -22.92 -16.27 -6.83
N ARG A 81 -22.41 -15.36 -6.00
CA ARG A 81 -23.23 -14.40 -5.24
C ARG A 81 -23.69 -13.20 -6.05
N PHE A 82 -22.82 -12.69 -6.95
CA PHE A 82 -23.02 -11.42 -7.64
C PHE A 82 -22.97 -11.51 -9.18
N GLY A 83 -22.65 -12.68 -9.74
CA GLY A 83 -22.68 -12.95 -11.17
C GLY A 83 -21.42 -12.52 -11.94
N ARG A 84 -20.55 -11.67 -11.36
CA ARG A 84 -19.39 -11.06 -12.01
C ARG A 84 -18.35 -10.60 -11.02
N ILE A 85 -17.17 -10.21 -11.49
CA ILE A 85 -16.17 -9.48 -10.73
C ILE A 85 -15.69 -8.33 -11.61
N ASP A 86 -15.92 -7.08 -11.22
CA ASP A 86 -15.45 -5.90 -11.97
C ASP A 86 -14.10 -5.41 -11.51
N VAL A 87 -13.82 -5.55 -10.21
CA VAL A 87 -12.57 -5.12 -9.59
C VAL A 87 -12.04 -6.22 -8.69
N TRP A 88 -10.74 -6.50 -8.81
CA TRP A 88 -10.00 -7.30 -7.85
C TRP A 88 -8.90 -6.48 -7.23
N PHE A 89 -8.97 -6.22 -5.93
CA PHE A 89 -7.95 -5.51 -5.18
C PHE A 89 -7.10 -6.48 -4.36
N ASN A 90 -5.91 -6.80 -4.84
CA ASN A 90 -4.89 -7.50 -4.08
C ASN A 90 -4.28 -6.53 -3.08
N ASN A 91 -4.64 -6.69 -1.79
CA ASN A 91 -4.21 -5.79 -0.73
C ASN A 91 -3.63 -6.53 0.48
N ALA A 92 -3.98 -7.80 0.72
CA ALA A 92 -3.43 -8.57 1.83
C ALA A 92 -1.89 -8.51 1.83
N GLY A 93 -1.29 -8.13 2.95
CA GLY A 93 0.16 -7.99 3.04
C GLY A 93 0.65 -7.92 4.48
N ILE A 94 1.89 -8.35 4.67
CA ILE A 94 2.59 -8.41 5.95
C ILE A 94 4.01 -7.91 5.79
N ALA A 95 4.68 -7.58 6.91
CA ALA A 95 6.09 -7.19 6.92
C ALA A 95 6.86 -7.85 8.05
N VAL A 96 8.18 -7.83 7.91
CA VAL A 96 9.13 -8.09 8.99
C VAL A 96 10.14 -6.95 9.06
N PHE A 97 10.46 -6.54 10.25
CA PHE A 97 11.53 -5.58 10.56
C PHE A 97 12.70 -6.30 11.22
N GLY A 98 13.89 -6.04 10.73
CA GLY A 98 15.12 -6.61 11.22
C GLY A 98 16.21 -6.66 10.15
N ARG A 99 17.48 -6.73 10.59
CA ARG A 99 18.60 -6.94 9.68
C ARG A 99 18.53 -8.33 9.07
N ILE A 100 19.07 -8.49 7.87
CA ILE A 100 18.96 -9.74 7.11
C ILE A 100 19.50 -10.95 7.89
N GLU A 101 20.57 -10.76 8.65
CA GLU A 101 21.18 -11.78 9.48
C GLU A 101 20.39 -12.16 10.73
N SER A 102 19.46 -11.29 11.18
CA SER A 102 18.63 -11.50 12.37
C SER A 102 17.28 -12.11 12.06
N VAL A 103 16.78 -11.99 10.82
CA VAL A 103 15.46 -12.48 10.43
C VAL A 103 15.49 -13.96 10.09
N PRO A 104 14.73 -14.84 10.77
CA PRO A 104 14.66 -16.25 10.43
C PRO A 104 14.18 -16.49 8.99
N SER A 105 14.73 -17.51 8.33
CA SER A 105 14.45 -17.79 6.91
C SER A 105 12.98 -18.13 6.63
N ASP A 106 12.29 -18.79 7.54
CA ASP A 106 10.86 -19.10 7.45
C ASP A 106 9.99 -17.85 7.56
N VAL A 107 10.36 -16.92 8.44
CA VAL A 107 9.71 -15.60 8.57
C VAL A 107 9.89 -14.78 7.27
N TRP A 108 11.11 -14.73 6.75
CA TRP A 108 11.41 -14.04 5.48
C TRP A 108 10.58 -14.63 4.33
N ARG A 109 10.57 -15.97 4.24
CA ARG A 109 9.80 -16.72 3.24
C ARG A 109 8.31 -16.45 3.36
N ARG A 110 7.75 -16.45 4.58
CA ARG A 110 6.32 -16.19 4.81
C ARG A 110 5.88 -14.81 4.31
N VAL A 111 6.75 -13.78 4.42
CA VAL A 111 6.46 -12.47 3.82
C VAL A 111 6.34 -12.56 2.30
N VAL A 112 7.22 -13.28 1.63
CA VAL A 112 7.17 -13.47 0.17
C VAL A 112 5.95 -14.31 -0.23
N GLU A 113 5.66 -15.38 0.49
CA GLU A 113 4.48 -16.21 0.24
C GLU A 113 3.19 -15.39 0.31
N THR A 114 3.03 -14.56 1.35
CA THR A 114 1.84 -13.74 1.49
C THR A 114 1.79 -12.61 0.45
N ASN A 115 2.87 -11.85 0.31
CA ASN A 115 2.85 -10.63 -0.50
C ASN A 115 3.02 -10.88 -1.99
N VAL A 116 3.73 -11.94 -2.40
CA VAL A 116 4.00 -12.23 -3.82
C VAL A 116 3.09 -13.34 -4.32
N PHE A 117 3.14 -14.52 -3.71
CA PHE A 117 2.29 -15.64 -4.15
C PHE A 117 0.80 -15.36 -3.89
N GLY A 118 0.43 -14.70 -2.78
CA GLY A 118 -0.94 -14.28 -2.54
C GLY A 118 -1.47 -13.34 -3.62
N TYR A 119 -0.64 -12.44 -4.13
CA TYR A 119 -1.00 -11.55 -5.25
C TYR A 119 -1.06 -12.29 -6.58
N TYR A 120 -0.16 -13.26 -6.79
CA TYR A 120 -0.21 -14.14 -7.96
C TYR A 120 -1.51 -14.96 -7.98
N HIS A 121 -1.91 -15.59 -6.88
CA HIS A 121 -3.15 -16.35 -6.79
C HIS A 121 -4.37 -15.47 -7.10
N GLY A 122 -4.44 -14.29 -6.47
CA GLY A 122 -5.54 -13.33 -6.73
C GLY A 122 -5.56 -12.82 -8.17
N ALA A 123 -4.41 -12.48 -8.74
CA ALA A 123 -4.30 -12.05 -10.13
C ALA A 123 -4.71 -13.17 -11.10
N LYS A 124 -4.30 -14.41 -10.86
CA LYS A 124 -4.67 -15.57 -11.69
C LYS A 124 -6.19 -15.76 -11.76
N VAL A 125 -6.87 -15.70 -10.63
CA VAL A 125 -8.34 -15.79 -10.56
C VAL A 125 -8.99 -14.60 -11.25
N ALA A 126 -8.55 -13.38 -10.95
CA ALA A 126 -9.07 -12.15 -11.53
C ALA A 126 -8.93 -12.11 -13.06
N MET A 127 -7.72 -12.37 -13.56
CA MET A 127 -7.44 -12.33 -15.00
C MET A 127 -8.22 -13.37 -15.78
N ARG A 128 -8.37 -14.59 -15.23
CA ARG A 128 -9.22 -15.61 -15.85
C ARG A 128 -10.69 -15.14 -15.94
N GLN A 129 -11.22 -14.56 -14.86
CA GLN A 129 -12.58 -14.05 -14.84
C GLN A 129 -12.75 -12.85 -15.78
N PHE A 130 -11.81 -11.91 -15.79
CA PHE A 130 -11.86 -10.72 -16.66
C PHE A 130 -11.79 -11.09 -18.14
N ARG A 131 -10.94 -12.06 -18.52
CA ARG A 131 -10.89 -12.56 -19.89
C ARG A 131 -12.21 -13.24 -20.31
N ALA A 132 -12.84 -14.01 -19.40
CA ALA A 132 -14.12 -14.65 -19.68
C ALA A 132 -15.28 -13.67 -19.84
N GLN A 133 -15.28 -12.55 -19.14
CA GLN A 133 -16.34 -11.52 -19.20
C GLN A 133 -16.00 -10.33 -20.13
N GLY A 134 -14.75 -10.23 -20.61
CA GLY A 134 -14.29 -9.20 -21.54
C GLY A 134 -13.89 -7.87 -20.89
N HIS A 135 -13.95 -7.72 -19.56
CA HIS A 135 -13.61 -6.48 -18.87
C HIS A 135 -13.23 -6.74 -17.40
N GLY A 136 -12.54 -5.78 -16.79
CA GLY A 136 -12.24 -5.79 -15.36
C GLY A 136 -10.99 -4.99 -15.00
N THR A 137 -10.85 -4.64 -13.74
CA THR A 137 -9.69 -3.90 -13.22
C THR A 137 -9.04 -4.65 -12.08
N LEU A 138 -7.79 -5.07 -12.30
CA LEU A 138 -6.91 -5.59 -11.26
C LEU A 138 -6.14 -4.42 -10.62
N VAL A 139 -6.32 -4.20 -9.31
CA VAL A 139 -5.52 -3.22 -8.57
C VAL A 139 -4.57 -3.97 -7.64
N GLN A 140 -3.28 -3.64 -7.72
CA GLN A 140 -2.21 -4.24 -6.91
C GLN A 140 -1.73 -3.24 -5.86
N ASN A 141 -1.83 -3.56 -4.56
CA ASN A 141 -1.31 -2.72 -3.48
C ASN A 141 0.20 -2.95 -3.28
N ALA A 142 1.03 -2.23 -4.02
CA ALA A 142 2.47 -2.25 -3.81
C ALA A 142 2.88 -1.40 -2.58
N SER A 143 3.84 -0.54 -2.72
CA SER A 143 4.30 0.47 -1.75
C SER A 143 5.31 1.38 -2.43
N ILE A 144 5.56 2.56 -1.86
CA ILE A 144 6.73 3.36 -2.23
C ILE A 144 8.04 2.59 -1.99
N VAL A 145 8.06 1.66 -1.03
CA VAL A 145 9.18 0.74 -0.77
C VAL A 145 9.44 -0.21 -1.95
N GLY A 146 8.50 -0.39 -2.85
CA GLY A 146 8.68 -1.07 -4.14
C GLY A 146 9.41 -0.23 -5.21
N ARG A 147 9.74 1.04 -4.92
CA ARG A 147 10.63 1.90 -5.72
C ARG A 147 11.94 2.18 -5.01
N THR A 148 11.86 2.64 -3.77
CA THR A 148 13.01 2.99 -2.94
C THR A 148 13.06 2.06 -1.74
N ALA A 149 13.97 1.12 -1.72
CA ALA A 149 14.14 0.20 -0.60
C ALA A 149 14.51 0.94 0.68
N LYS A 150 14.23 0.30 1.82
CA LYS A 150 14.62 0.79 3.15
C LYS A 150 15.42 -0.27 3.90
N PRO A 151 16.32 0.13 4.82
CA PRO A 151 16.99 -0.84 5.70
C PRO A 151 15.99 -1.55 6.62
N ASP A 152 16.40 -2.66 7.21
CA ASP A 152 15.63 -3.46 8.16
C ASP A 152 14.27 -3.98 7.62
N GLY A 153 14.12 -4.08 6.30
CA GLY A 153 12.88 -4.50 5.67
C GLY A 153 13.10 -5.23 4.35
N SER A 154 14.16 -6.03 4.22
CA SER A 154 14.56 -6.67 2.96
C SER A 154 13.46 -7.55 2.36
N ALA A 155 12.79 -8.39 3.15
CA ALA A 155 11.70 -9.24 2.67
C ALA A 155 10.53 -8.42 2.11
N TYR A 156 10.13 -7.38 2.86
CA TYR A 156 9.05 -6.49 2.43
C TYR A 156 9.42 -5.72 1.16
N ALA A 157 10.62 -5.12 1.11
CA ALA A 157 11.10 -4.42 -0.07
C ALA A 157 11.11 -5.35 -1.29
N THR A 158 11.74 -6.53 -1.17
CA THR A 158 11.76 -7.54 -2.24
C THR A 158 10.36 -7.85 -2.74
N SER A 159 9.40 -8.09 -1.83
CA SER A 159 8.01 -8.40 -2.21
C SER A 159 7.34 -7.25 -2.95
N LYS A 160 7.56 -5.99 -2.54
CA LYS A 160 6.92 -4.82 -3.16
C LYS A 160 7.54 -4.44 -4.51
N PHE A 161 8.83 -4.68 -4.72
CA PHE A 161 9.47 -4.62 -6.03
C PHE A 161 8.91 -5.73 -6.96
N ALA A 162 8.77 -6.95 -6.45
CA ALA A 162 8.21 -8.07 -7.21
C ALA A 162 6.78 -7.78 -7.68
N ILE A 163 5.91 -7.21 -6.83
CA ILE A 163 4.54 -6.82 -7.20
C ILE A 163 4.54 -5.81 -8.35
N ARG A 164 5.45 -4.84 -8.35
CA ARG A 164 5.53 -3.85 -9.43
C ARG A 164 5.94 -4.48 -10.75
N GLY A 165 7.01 -5.28 -10.75
CA GLY A 165 7.44 -6.02 -11.95
C GLY A 165 6.37 -6.98 -12.46
N PHE A 166 5.70 -7.70 -11.56
CA PHE A 166 4.56 -8.56 -11.90
C PHE A 166 3.40 -7.76 -12.52
N SER A 167 3.04 -6.61 -11.95
CA SER A 167 1.99 -5.75 -12.52
C SER A 167 2.35 -5.21 -13.90
N GLU A 168 3.63 -4.91 -14.14
CA GLU A 168 4.13 -4.47 -15.45
C GLU A 168 4.00 -5.58 -16.49
N ALA A 169 4.38 -6.80 -16.16
CA ALA A 169 4.21 -7.98 -17.02
C ALA A 169 2.74 -8.20 -17.37
N LEU A 170 1.84 -8.18 -16.37
CA LEU A 170 0.40 -8.35 -16.60
C LEU A 170 -0.19 -7.26 -17.50
N ARG A 171 0.26 -5.98 -17.38
CA ARG A 171 -0.17 -4.92 -18.31
C ARG A 171 0.19 -5.23 -19.75
N GLN A 172 1.35 -5.83 -19.99
CA GLN A 172 1.77 -6.24 -21.34
C GLN A 172 0.93 -7.41 -21.86
N GLU A 173 0.53 -8.34 -20.99
CA GLU A 173 -0.30 -9.49 -21.33
C GLU A 173 -1.75 -9.15 -21.72
N VAL A 174 -2.21 -7.93 -21.46
CA VAL A 174 -3.59 -7.47 -21.74
C VAL A 174 -3.66 -6.35 -22.77
N LEU A 175 -2.57 -6.05 -23.48
CA LEU A 175 -2.54 -4.99 -24.50
C LEU A 175 -3.56 -5.20 -25.63
N ASP A 176 -3.94 -6.43 -25.90
CA ASP A 176 -4.97 -6.83 -26.85
C ASP A 176 -6.41 -6.76 -26.29
N GLN A 177 -6.56 -6.45 -25.01
CA GLN A 177 -7.84 -6.42 -24.28
C GLN A 177 -8.00 -5.09 -23.53
N PRO A 178 -8.31 -3.99 -24.22
CA PRO A 178 -8.28 -2.62 -23.67
C PRO A 178 -9.26 -2.40 -22.50
N ASP A 179 -10.29 -3.22 -22.36
CA ASP A 179 -11.25 -3.16 -21.26
C ASP A 179 -10.79 -3.94 -20.01
N ILE A 180 -9.63 -4.61 -20.07
CA ILE A 180 -8.97 -5.20 -18.90
C ILE A 180 -7.82 -4.30 -18.48
N GLN A 181 -7.88 -3.81 -17.24
CA GLN A 181 -6.91 -2.87 -16.71
C GLN A 181 -6.10 -3.47 -15.55
N VAL A 182 -4.81 -3.15 -15.50
CA VAL A 182 -3.93 -3.53 -14.37
C VAL A 182 -3.29 -2.26 -13.79
N CYS A 183 -3.71 -1.89 -12.61
CA CYS A 183 -3.26 -0.68 -11.89
C CYS A 183 -2.44 -1.06 -10.66
N THR A 184 -1.52 -0.18 -10.27
CA THR A 184 -0.72 -0.36 -9.05
C THR A 184 -0.83 0.88 -8.18
N VAL A 185 -1.26 0.74 -6.94
CA VAL A 185 -1.20 1.80 -5.94
C VAL A 185 0.08 1.66 -5.12
N LEU A 186 0.77 2.78 -4.88
CA LEU A 186 2.02 2.84 -4.11
C LEU A 186 1.83 3.75 -2.89
N PRO A 187 1.29 3.23 -1.78
CA PRO A 187 1.19 3.99 -0.55
C PRO A 187 2.56 4.35 0.03
N SER A 188 2.65 5.54 0.63
CA SER A 188 3.73 5.93 1.54
C SER A 188 3.53 5.27 2.91
N VAL A 189 3.78 5.97 4.01
CA VAL A 189 3.50 5.48 5.36
C VAL A 189 2.03 5.76 5.69
N ILE A 190 1.26 4.73 5.95
CA ILE A 190 -0.19 4.83 6.15
C ILE A 190 -0.55 4.46 7.58
N ASP A 191 -1.44 5.24 8.20
CA ASP A 191 -2.00 4.99 9.53
C ASP A 191 -2.92 3.78 9.51
N THR A 192 -2.35 2.63 9.77
CA THR A 192 -3.05 1.34 9.82
C THR A 192 -2.44 0.43 10.87
N PRO A 193 -3.13 -0.63 11.31
CA PRO A 193 -2.58 -1.65 12.21
C PRO A 193 -1.40 -2.46 11.64
N PHE A 194 -0.96 -2.17 10.42
CA PHE A 194 0.11 -2.90 9.74
C PHE A 194 1.42 -2.97 10.53
N PHE A 195 1.81 -1.87 11.19
CA PHE A 195 3.05 -1.81 11.97
C PHE A 195 2.96 -2.60 13.27
N GLN A 196 1.77 -2.62 13.92
CA GLN A 196 1.52 -3.45 15.11
C GLN A 196 1.53 -4.94 14.79
N HIS A 197 1.05 -5.31 13.59
CA HIS A 197 0.96 -6.70 13.13
C HIS A 197 2.26 -7.23 12.52
N ALA A 198 3.25 -6.37 12.25
CA ALA A 198 4.50 -6.77 11.64
C ALA A 198 5.33 -7.70 12.55
N ALA A 199 6.04 -8.65 11.94
CA ALA A 199 7.09 -9.36 12.64
C ALA A 199 8.27 -8.40 12.93
N ASN A 200 8.95 -8.63 14.05
CA ASN A 200 10.02 -7.75 14.48
C ASN A 200 11.18 -8.53 15.09
N PHE A 201 12.35 -8.41 14.49
CA PHE A 201 13.63 -8.98 14.90
C PHE A 201 14.71 -7.88 14.95
N SER A 202 14.30 -6.63 15.13
CA SER A 202 15.21 -5.48 15.15
C SER A 202 15.76 -5.16 16.55
N GLY A 203 15.20 -5.77 17.62
CA GLY A 203 15.50 -5.46 19.00
C GLY A 203 14.89 -4.14 19.51
N ARG A 204 14.12 -3.41 18.68
CA ARG A 204 13.48 -2.12 18.97
C ARG A 204 12.03 -2.11 18.55
N SER A 205 11.18 -1.33 19.21
CA SER A 205 9.77 -1.23 18.85
C SER A 205 9.59 -0.58 17.48
N VAL A 206 8.70 -1.18 16.67
CA VAL A 206 8.35 -0.67 15.33
C VAL A 206 7.32 0.44 15.46
N ARG A 207 7.46 1.49 14.65
CA ARG A 207 6.51 2.61 14.55
C ARG A 207 6.31 3.05 13.10
N ALA A 208 5.27 3.85 12.85
CA ALA A 208 5.08 4.50 11.58
C ALA A 208 6.00 5.73 11.47
N ALA A 209 6.87 5.78 10.45
CA ALA A 209 7.74 6.92 10.21
C ALA A 209 6.95 8.08 9.60
N PRO A 210 7.01 9.31 10.16
CA PRO A 210 6.33 10.46 9.59
C PRO A 210 6.93 10.87 8.21
N PRO A 211 6.13 11.49 7.33
CA PRO A 211 4.70 11.83 7.47
C PRO A 211 3.79 10.63 7.27
N VAL A 212 2.74 10.53 8.12
CA VAL A 212 1.77 9.44 8.12
C VAL A 212 0.47 9.91 7.46
N TYR A 213 0.02 9.17 6.45
CA TYR A 213 -1.20 9.44 5.67
C TYR A 213 -2.33 8.51 6.10
N THR A 214 -3.58 8.80 5.69
CA THR A 214 -4.74 8.00 6.08
C THR A 214 -4.97 6.81 5.15
N ALA A 215 -5.64 5.78 5.65
CA ALA A 215 -6.08 4.65 4.85
C ALA A 215 -7.16 5.06 3.82
N GLU A 216 -7.96 6.07 4.14
CA GLU A 216 -8.98 6.64 3.28
C GLU A 216 -8.38 7.32 2.04
N GLU A 217 -7.23 8.01 2.15
CA GLU A 217 -6.52 8.57 0.99
C GLU A 217 -6.09 7.49 0.00
N VAL A 218 -5.69 6.31 0.50
CA VAL A 218 -5.40 5.16 -0.35
C VAL A 218 -6.68 4.59 -0.96
N ALA A 219 -7.74 4.44 -0.17
CA ALA A 219 -9.02 3.92 -0.62
C ALA A 219 -9.61 4.77 -1.76
N GLU A 220 -9.61 6.10 -1.62
CA GLU A 220 -10.07 7.01 -2.66
C GLU A 220 -9.18 6.95 -3.92
N THR A 221 -7.87 6.75 -3.75
CA THR A 221 -6.96 6.53 -4.89
C THR A 221 -7.27 5.22 -5.61
N VAL A 222 -7.63 4.15 -4.89
CA VAL A 222 -8.05 2.86 -5.50
C VAL A 222 -9.35 3.03 -6.28
N VAL A 223 -10.32 3.77 -5.74
CA VAL A 223 -11.55 4.10 -6.46
C VAL A 223 -11.26 4.91 -7.74
N ASP A 224 -10.41 5.93 -7.63
CA ASP A 224 -9.98 6.74 -8.78
C ASP A 224 -9.24 5.91 -9.85
N LEU A 225 -8.45 4.92 -9.46
CA LEU A 225 -7.80 3.99 -10.39
C LEU A 225 -8.79 3.09 -11.14
N VAL A 226 -9.93 2.77 -10.54
CA VAL A 226 -11.02 2.02 -11.19
C VAL A 226 -11.79 2.91 -12.17
N GLU A 227 -12.07 4.15 -11.79
CA GLU A 227 -12.78 5.11 -12.64
C GLU A 227 -11.91 5.68 -13.78
N ARG A 228 -10.65 5.89 -13.51
CA ARG A 228 -9.64 6.47 -14.42
C ARG A 228 -8.35 5.66 -14.38
N PRO A 229 -8.31 4.51 -15.09
CA PRO A 229 -7.19 3.59 -15.03
C PRO A 229 -5.86 4.23 -15.46
N ARG A 230 -4.81 3.96 -14.69
CA ARG A 230 -3.42 4.31 -15.00
C ARG A 230 -2.46 3.28 -14.38
N ALA A 231 -1.29 3.17 -14.95
CA ALA A 231 -0.33 2.13 -14.58
C ALA A 231 0.04 2.16 -13.08
N GLU A 232 0.34 3.36 -12.55
CA GLU A 232 0.74 3.54 -11.14
C GLU A 232 0.14 4.83 -10.54
N ALA A 233 -0.20 4.77 -9.25
CA ALA A 233 -0.59 5.93 -8.46
C ALA A 233 0.12 5.93 -7.10
N ILE A 234 0.85 7.01 -6.80
CA ILE A 234 1.55 7.19 -5.52
C ILE A 234 0.65 7.98 -4.57
N VAL A 235 0.45 7.44 -3.36
CA VAL A 235 -0.28 8.09 -2.27
C VAL A 235 0.70 8.67 -1.26
N GLY A 236 0.54 9.97 -0.98
CA GLY A 236 1.39 10.73 -0.08
C GLY A 236 2.49 11.53 -0.79
N GLY A 237 2.64 12.80 -0.37
CA GLY A 237 3.58 13.74 -0.99
C GLY A 237 5.05 13.30 -0.86
N PHE A 238 5.43 12.76 0.31
CA PHE A 238 6.78 12.25 0.54
C PHE A 238 7.14 11.12 -0.44
N GLY A 239 6.20 10.22 -0.73
CA GLY A 239 6.43 9.15 -1.70
C GLY A 239 6.67 9.68 -3.12
N LYS A 240 5.96 10.74 -3.54
CA LYS A 240 6.17 11.38 -4.83
C LYS A 240 7.57 12.00 -4.95
N ILE A 241 8.02 12.67 -3.90
CA ILE A 241 9.38 13.24 -3.82
C ILE A 241 10.44 12.14 -3.87
N SER A 242 10.29 11.08 -3.05
CA SER A 242 11.22 9.96 -3.02
C SER A 242 11.32 9.24 -4.37
N ALA A 243 10.19 9.06 -5.07
CA ALA A 243 10.17 8.47 -6.40
C ALA A 243 10.88 9.34 -7.45
N ALA A 244 10.72 10.65 -7.38
CA ALA A 244 11.42 11.58 -8.26
C ALA A 244 12.94 11.62 -7.97
N GLN A 245 13.33 11.61 -6.71
CA GLN A 245 14.74 11.54 -6.30
C GLN A 245 15.40 10.23 -6.75
N GLU A 246 14.70 9.09 -6.65
CA GLU A 246 15.21 7.81 -7.13
C GLU A 246 15.50 7.84 -8.62
N LEU A 247 14.63 8.46 -9.41
CA LEU A 247 14.83 8.59 -10.85
C LEU A 247 16.02 9.47 -11.22
N LEU A 248 16.24 10.55 -10.46
CA LEU A 248 17.26 11.57 -10.79
C LEU A 248 18.62 11.29 -10.12
N ALA A 249 18.63 10.71 -8.93
CA ALA A 249 19.82 10.52 -8.11
C ALA A 249 19.75 9.22 -7.27
N PRO A 250 19.76 8.02 -7.91
CA PRO A 250 19.52 6.75 -7.21
C PRO A 250 20.53 6.48 -6.08
N ASN A 251 21.80 6.76 -6.28
CA ASN A 251 22.84 6.55 -5.26
C ASN A 251 22.66 7.46 -4.04
N PHE A 252 22.26 8.71 -4.26
CA PHE A 252 21.94 9.64 -3.19
C PHE A 252 20.70 9.19 -2.42
N THR A 253 19.65 8.79 -3.14
CA THR A 253 18.41 8.29 -2.52
C THR A 253 18.69 7.06 -1.67
N THR A 254 19.51 6.12 -2.13
CA THR A 254 19.91 4.93 -1.36
C THR A 254 20.66 5.31 -0.09
N TRP A 255 21.64 6.20 -0.19
CA TRP A 255 22.42 6.66 0.96
C TRP A 255 21.55 7.42 1.98
N PHE A 256 20.72 8.35 1.50
CA PHE A 256 19.83 9.15 2.36
C PHE A 256 18.77 8.28 3.04
N SER A 257 18.08 7.42 2.27
CA SER A 257 17.07 6.50 2.81
C SER A 257 17.69 5.55 3.85
N GLY A 258 18.88 5.04 3.59
CA GLY A 258 19.62 4.19 4.53
C GLY A 258 19.88 4.85 5.89
N ARG A 259 20.15 6.15 5.89
CA ARG A 259 20.42 6.89 7.14
C ARG A 259 19.14 7.42 7.81
N ALA A 260 18.23 8.01 7.03
CA ALA A 260 17.05 8.67 7.56
C ALA A 260 15.97 7.66 7.99
N LEU A 261 15.68 6.66 7.16
CA LEU A 261 14.58 5.72 7.41
C LEU A 261 14.92 4.66 8.46
N HIS A 262 16.20 4.31 8.65
CA HIS A 262 16.61 3.41 9.74
C HIS A 262 16.14 3.92 11.11
N ARG A 263 16.23 5.23 11.36
CA ARG A 263 15.78 5.86 12.61
C ARG A 263 14.29 6.18 12.64
N GLY A 264 13.63 6.24 11.48
CA GLY A 264 12.23 6.62 11.38
C GLY A 264 11.26 5.51 11.78
N PHE A 265 11.55 4.27 11.40
CA PHE A 265 10.68 3.12 11.63
C PHE A 265 10.93 2.35 12.93
N LEU A 266 12.03 2.62 13.62
CA LEU A 266 12.39 1.98 14.88
C LEU A 266 12.49 3.04 15.99
N SER A 267 11.78 2.82 17.09
CA SER A 267 11.89 3.68 18.28
C SER A 267 13.16 3.38 19.07
N GLU A 268 13.45 4.18 20.09
CA GLU A 268 14.54 3.87 21.04
C GLU A 268 14.12 2.81 22.08
N THR A 269 12.83 2.46 22.15
CA THR A 269 12.28 1.47 23.12
C THR A 269 12.71 0.06 22.70
N PRO A 270 13.34 -0.72 23.61
CA PRO A 270 13.66 -2.12 23.35
C PRO A 270 12.39 -2.96 23.10
N SER A 271 12.49 -3.93 22.20
CA SER A 271 11.42 -4.90 21.91
C SER A 271 12.00 -6.30 21.81
N LYS A 272 11.21 -7.28 22.23
CA LYS A 272 11.52 -8.70 22.04
C LYS A 272 11.20 -9.11 20.60
N ASP A 273 11.86 -10.16 20.16
CA ASP A 273 11.56 -10.78 18.86
C ASP A 273 10.12 -11.31 18.85
N THR A 274 9.44 -11.09 17.72
CA THR A 274 8.08 -11.56 17.52
C THR A 274 7.82 -11.85 16.04
N THR A 275 7.02 -12.88 15.79
CA THR A 275 6.51 -13.20 14.46
C THR A 275 5.28 -12.37 14.07
N GLY A 276 4.76 -11.53 14.98
CA GLY A 276 3.57 -10.73 14.74
C GLY A 276 2.38 -11.58 14.27
N ALA A 277 1.67 -11.05 13.29
CA ALA A 277 0.53 -11.73 12.67
C ALA A 277 0.90 -12.57 11.42
N LEU A 278 2.16 -12.99 11.24
CA LEU A 278 2.60 -13.70 10.05
C LEU A 278 1.96 -15.08 9.92
N PHE A 279 2.09 -15.89 10.96
CA PHE A 279 1.63 -17.28 10.96
C PHE A 279 0.24 -17.41 11.59
N GLU A 280 0.00 -16.70 12.68
CA GLU A 280 -1.25 -16.71 13.43
C GLU A 280 -1.99 -15.38 13.27
N THR A 281 -3.27 -15.37 13.57
CA THR A 281 -4.05 -14.14 13.57
C THR A 281 -3.87 -13.39 14.87
N TRP A 282 -3.58 -12.09 14.80
CA TRP A 282 -3.46 -11.24 15.97
C TRP A 282 -4.84 -10.71 16.39
N PRO A 283 -5.21 -10.77 17.69
CA PRO A 283 -6.54 -10.35 18.12
C PRO A 283 -6.75 -8.84 18.12
N ASP A 284 -5.68 -8.05 18.29
CA ASP A 284 -5.74 -6.60 18.43
C ASP A 284 -5.55 -5.84 17.09
N GLY A 285 -5.80 -4.53 17.09
CA GLY A 285 -5.54 -3.65 15.95
C GLY A 285 -6.44 -3.94 14.75
N MET A 286 -7.77 -3.83 14.92
CA MET A 286 -8.74 -4.30 13.93
C MET A 286 -9.46 -3.18 13.17
N GLY A 287 -9.23 -1.93 13.55
CA GLY A 287 -9.80 -0.76 12.90
C GLY A 287 -9.17 -0.43 11.55
N VAL A 288 -9.63 0.66 10.99
CA VAL A 288 -9.02 1.28 9.80
C VAL A 288 -7.70 1.95 10.17
N SER A 289 -7.69 2.75 11.24
CA SER A 289 -6.52 3.46 11.78
C SER A 289 -5.73 2.59 12.75
N GLY A 290 -4.41 2.77 12.77
CA GLY A 290 -3.49 2.21 13.78
C GLY A 290 -3.18 3.19 14.92
N GLY A 291 -3.71 4.42 14.87
CA GLY A 291 -3.47 5.46 15.87
C GLY A 291 -2.14 6.21 15.69
N TRP A 292 -1.41 5.96 14.60
CA TRP A 292 -0.06 6.52 14.39
C TRP A 292 -0.03 8.02 14.13
N ARG A 293 -1.11 8.61 13.63
CA ARG A 293 -1.21 10.06 13.39
C ARG A 293 -1.35 10.86 14.69
N GLU A 294 -1.91 10.22 15.72
CA GLU A 294 -2.11 10.80 17.04
C GLU A 294 -0.92 10.53 17.98
N ASP A 295 -0.03 9.61 17.60
CA ASP A 295 1.17 9.27 18.36
C ASP A 295 2.19 10.42 18.26
N PRO A 296 2.59 11.05 19.40
CA PRO A 296 3.55 12.15 19.41
C PRO A 296 4.90 11.80 18.78
N GLU A 297 5.33 10.55 18.87
CA GLU A 297 6.58 10.07 18.27
C GLU A 297 6.47 9.85 16.77
N SER A 298 5.28 9.54 16.25
CA SER A 298 5.01 9.31 14.82
C SER A 298 4.43 10.52 14.10
N GLY A 299 3.66 11.39 14.81
CA GLY A 299 2.95 12.54 14.23
C GLY A 299 3.77 13.84 14.17
N GLY A 300 4.92 13.93 14.82
CA GLY A 300 5.47 15.20 15.28
C GLY A 300 6.68 15.79 14.55
N ALA A 301 7.22 15.21 13.48
CA ALA A 301 8.30 15.89 12.73
C ALA A 301 7.72 16.59 11.49
N PRO A 302 7.69 17.94 11.44
CA PRO A 302 7.26 18.62 10.23
C PRO A 302 8.20 18.27 9.06
N LEU A 303 7.62 18.12 7.87
CA LEU A 303 8.33 17.89 6.60
C LEU A 303 9.54 18.83 6.41
N ALA A 304 9.51 20.00 7.02
CA ALA A 304 10.58 21.00 7.06
C ALA A 304 11.90 20.49 7.67
N ALA A 305 11.86 19.52 8.58
CA ALA A 305 13.09 18.96 9.17
C ALA A 305 13.79 17.96 8.20
N LEU A 306 13.05 17.32 7.32
CA LEU A 306 13.59 16.41 6.28
C LEU A 306 14.00 17.17 5.01
N THR A 307 13.47 18.36 4.80
CA THR A 307 13.82 19.27 3.68
C THR A 307 14.84 20.33 4.06
N SER A 308 15.47 20.23 5.26
CA SER A 308 16.46 21.20 5.67
C SER A 308 17.54 21.33 4.59
N ALA A 309 17.82 22.58 4.23
CA ALA A 309 18.73 23.00 3.16
C ALA A 309 20.15 22.40 3.21
N ALA A 310 20.48 21.64 4.26
CA ALA A 310 21.73 20.90 4.39
C ALA A 310 21.84 19.65 3.49
N ALA A 311 20.73 19.08 3.02
CA ALA A 311 20.75 17.88 2.16
C ALA A 311 20.95 18.22 0.67
N LEU A 312 20.55 19.42 0.23
CA LEU A 312 20.69 19.87 -1.16
C LEU A 312 22.15 20.06 -1.63
N PRO A 313 23.04 20.70 -0.84
CA PRO A 313 24.43 20.95 -1.29
C PRO A 313 25.25 19.68 -1.51
N ILE A 314 24.98 18.61 -0.74
CA ILE A 314 25.73 17.35 -0.84
C ILE A 314 25.31 16.56 -2.09
N ALA A 315 24.04 16.63 -2.47
CA ALA A 315 23.54 16.01 -3.70
C ALA A 315 24.16 16.66 -4.94
N MET A 316 24.37 17.98 -4.90
CA MET A 316 24.98 18.73 -6.03
C MET A 316 26.46 18.43 -6.23
N ALA A 317 27.22 18.15 -5.16
CA ALA A 317 28.65 17.88 -5.24
C ALA A 317 28.98 16.52 -5.90
N THR A 318 28.00 15.63 -6.05
CA THR A 318 28.18 14.28 -6.62
C THR A 318 27.62 14.10 -8.01
N LEU A 319 26.96 15.13 -8.59
CA LEU A 319 26.41 15.10 -9.94
C LEU A 319 27.41 15.66 -10.98
N PRO A 320 27.50 15.06 -12.18
CA PRO A 320 28.20 15.69 -13.30
C PRO A 320 27.60 17.08 -13.59
N SER A 321 28.45 18.08 -13.84
CA SER A 321 28.07 19.50 -13.91
C SER A 321 26.89 19.85 -14.84
N ARG A 322 26.62 19.05 -15.88
CA ARG A 322 25.50 19.25 -16.81
C ARG A 322 24.14 18.70 -16.32
N MET A 323 24.14 17.84 -15.31
CA MET A 323 22.88 17.28 -14.73
C MET A 323 22.47 18.02 -13.45
N ALA A 324 23.37 18.76 -12.81
CA ALA A 324 23.10 19.51 -11.58
C ALA A 324 22.04 20.59 -11.79
N ASP A 325 22.10 21.33 -12.90
CA ASP A 325 21.16 22.42 -13.20
C ASP A 325 19.74 21.93 -13.51
N ILE A 326 19.62 20.80 -14.23
CA ILE A 326 18.33 20.21 -14.58
C ILE A 326 17.66 19.60 -13.32
N GLY A 327 18.45 18.90 -12.51
CA GLY A 327 17.98 18.26 -11.28
C GLY A 327 17.52 19.28 -10.24
N LEU A 328 18.24 20.38 -10.05
CA LEU A 328 17.90 21.42 -9.09
C LEU A 328 16.61 22.14 -9.46
N THR A 329 16.45 22.54 -10.73
CA THR A 329 15.25 23.25 -11.21
C THR A 329 14.01 22.37 -11.14
N ALA A 330 14.11 21.07 -11.46
CA ALA A 330 13.01 20.12 -11.35
C ALA A 330 12.63 19.86 -9.88
N THR A 331 13.60 19.72 -8.99
CA THR A 331 13.37 19.47 -7.55
C THR A 331 12.76 20.70 -6.87
N VAL A 332 13.23 21.90 -7.17
CA VAL A 332 12.68 23.15 -6.61
C VAL A 332 11.24 23.36 -7.09
N ARG A 333 10.93 23.18 -8.38
CA ARG A 333 9.55 23.27 -8.89
C ARG A 333 8.62 22.21 -8.29
N LEU A 334 9.12 21.01 -8.03
CA LEU A 334 8.33 19.95 -7.39
C LEU A 334 8.05 20.27 -5.92
N LEU A 335 9.01 20.84 -5.20
CA LEU A 335 8.86 21.30 -3.81
C LEU A 335 7.86 22.47 -3.72
N GLU A 336 7.90 23.41 -4.65
CA GLU A 336 6.94 24.53 -4.74
C GLU A 336 5.51 24.04 -5.05
N ALA A 337 5.38 23.01 -5.88
CA ALA A 337 4.08 22.41 -6.23
C ALA A 337 3.44 21.56 -5.11
N VAL A 338 4.23 21.14 -4.12
CA VAL A 338 3.78 20.29 -3.01
C VAL A 338 3.65 21.06 -1.69
N ALA A 339 4.23 22.24 -1.58
CA ALA A 339 4.08 23.10 -0.41
C ALA A 339 2.63 23.62 -0.31
N PRO A 340 1.92 23.42 0.82
CA PRO A 340 0.64 24.05 1.02
C PRO A 340 0.84 25.58 1.01
N ALA A 341 -0.01 26.31 0.27
CA ALA A 341 0.02 27.77 0.24
C ALA A 341 -0.02 28.31 1.68
N ALA A 342 1.02 29.02 2.09
CA ALA A 342 1.06 29.68 3.38
C ALA A 342 -0.11 30.68 3.45
N LYS A 343 -1.03 30.49 4.40
CA LYS A 343 -2.06 31.49 4.67
C LYS A 343 -1.36 32.77 5.13
N PRO A 344 -1.69 33.94 4.57
CA PRO A 344 -1.17 35.20 5.07
C PRO A 344 -1.62 35.38 6.53
N GLY A 345 -0.66 35.64 7.41
CA GLY A 345 -0.92 35.94 8.79
C GLY A 345 -1.77 37.23 8.90
N PRO A 346 -2.53 37.43 10.01
CA PRO A 346 -3.33 38.63 10.20
C PRO A 346 -2.41 39.83 10.29
N GLU A 347 -2.70 40.87 9.47
CA GLU A 347 -2.06 42.18 9.55
C GLU A 347 -2.31 42.77 10.95
N SER A 348 -1.22 43.04 11.65
CA SER A 348 -1.25 43.83 12.90
C SER A 348 -1.62 45.27 12.58
N LYS A 349 -2.78 45.67 13.09
CA LYS A 349 -3.11 47.12 13.24
C LYS A 349 -2.43 47.69 14.48
#